data_a567a7352f003d3edddceba5e145aed1
#
_entry.id   a567a7352f003d3edddceba5e145aed1
#
_cell.length_a   1.000
_cell.length_b   1.000
_cell.length_c   1.000
_cell.angle_alpha   90.00
_cell.angle_beta   90.00
_cell.angle_gamma   90.00
#
_symmetry.space_group_name_H-M   'P 1'
#
loop_
_entity.id
_entity.type
_entity.pdbx_description
1 polymer ?
#
loop_
_entity_poly.entity_id
_entity_poly.type
_entity_poly.pdbx_seq_one_letter_code
_entity_poly.pdbx_strand_id
1 'polypeptide(L)'
;MERYYRDSRINRLFEGTSEINRLVITGMPLKRAARGILPLFEAARAVLQETDSPAAAGECKSEDSELSLVHKAKKIALLTLGVAHEKYSADLEKQQEIIMNLSDIIMEVFAMESSLLRSRKLAAAGGGVNAADACAVYLRDAIARIELSSRTVLSACAQGDELRRNLSRVRGYASHDPVNAIALRRQIAGRLLANERYTV
;
A
#
# COMPACT_ATOMS: atom_id res chain seq x y z
N MET A 1 3.66 -15.98 24.51
CA MET A 1 4.23 -15.37 23.28
C MET A 1 4.77 -16.43 22.32
N GLU A 2 5.64 -17.36 22.77
CA GLU A 2 6.24 -18.42 21.95
C GLU A 2 5.22 -19.28 21.17
N ARG A 3 4.14 -19.72 21.82
CA ARG A 3 3.09 -20.54 21.21
C ARG A 3 2.46 -19.80 20.00
N TYR A 4 2.08 -18.55 20.17
CA TYR A 4 1.51 -17.75 19.07
C TYR A 4 2.50 -17.55 17.92
N TYR A 5 3.78 -17.36 18.21
CA TYR A 5 4.81 -17.26 17.20
C TYR A 5 4.96 -18.55 16.39
N ARG A 6 4.96 -19.70 17.04
CA ARG A 6 5.02 -21.02 16.40
C ARG A 6 3.79 -21.28 15.55
N ASP A 7 2.60 -21.08 16.14
CA ASP A 7 1.32 -21.31 15.46
C ASP A 7 1.16 -20.41 14.23
N SER A 8 1.61 -19.16 14.29
CA SER A 8 1.51 -18.24 13.16
C SER A 8 2.37 -18.65 11.95
N ARG A 9 3.42 -19.44 12.14
CA ARG A 9 4.27 -19.89 11.02
C ARG A 9 3.55 -20.82 10.06
N ILE A 10 2.60 -21.61 10.53
CA ILE A 10 1.84 -22.54 9.71
C ILE A 10 0.90 -21.80 8.74
N ASN A 11 0.47 -20.58 9.10
CA ASN A 11 -0.40 -19.75 8.26
C ASN A 11 0.26 -19.36 6.92
N ARG A 12 1.58 -19.54 6.79
CA ARG A 12 2.29 -19.34 5.52
C ARG A 12 2.14 -20.53 4.56
N LEU A 13 1.69 -21.66 5.06
CA LEU A 13 1.63 -22.93 4.34
C LEU A 13 0.21 -23.45 4.16
N PHE A 14 -0.68 -23.25 5.16
CA PHE A 14 -2.03 -23.79 5.17
C PHE A 14 -3.04 -22.82 4.56
N GLU A 15 -4.14 -23.40 4.03
CA GLU A 15 -5.28 -22.70 3.45
C GLU A 15 -4.88 -21.74 2.31
N GLY A 16 -3.96 -22.20 1.50
CA GLY A 16 -3.26 -21.44 0.48
C GLY A 16 -1.95 -20.86 1.03
N THR A 17 -0.84 -21.23 0.41
CA THR A 17 0.46 -20.64 0.78
C THR A 17 0.42 -19.12 0.60
N SER A 18 1.35 -18.42 1.23
CA SER A 18 1.47 -16.96 1.09
C SER A 18 1.54 -16.52 -0.37
N GLU A 19 2.16 -17.33 -1.23
CA GLU A 19 2.28 -17.10 -2.68
C GLU A 19 0.91 -17.28 -3.38
N ILE A 20 0.21 -18.38 -3.09
CA ILE A 20 -1.12 -18.65 -3.66
C ILE A 20 -2.12 -17.55 -3.24
N ASN A 21 -2.08 -17.14 -1.97
CA ASN A 21 -2.96 -16.07 -1.49
C ASN A 21 -2.70 -14.75 -2.23
N ARG A 22 -1.45 -14.42 -2.56
CA ARG A 22 -1.13 -13.24 -3.39
C ARG A 22 -1.75 -13.33 -4.78
N LEU A 23 -1.71 -14.50 -5.42
CA LEU A 23 -2.37 -14.68 -6.72
C LEU A 23 -3.89 -14.44 -6.63
N VAL A 24 -4.51 -14.87 -5.54
CA VAL A 24 -5.96 -14.66 -5.30
C VAL A 24 -6.28 -13.19 -5.01
N ILE A 25 -5.47 -12.50 -4.20
CA ILE A 25 -5.69 -11.10 -3.80
C ILE A 25 -5.79 -10.17 -5.01
N THR A 26 -4.94 -10.32 -6.01
CA THR A 26 -5.03 -9.53 -7.24
C THR A 26 -5.99 -10.15 -8.26
N GLY A 27 -6.00 -11.47 -8.42
CA GLY A 27 -6.82 -12.14 -9.44
C GLY A 27 -8.32 -11.94 -9.24
N MET A 28 -8.81 -11.92 -8.00
CA MET A 28 -10.24 -11.71 -7.72
C MET A 28 -10.74 -10.31 -8.13
N PRO A 29 -10.09 -9.19 -7.75
CA PRO A 29 -10.44 -7.86 -8.27
C PRO A 29 -10.38 -7.77 -9.79
N LEU A 30 -9.35 -8.34 -10.44
CA LEU A 30 -9.26 -8.36 -11.90
C LEU A 30 -10.45 -9.08 -12.55
N LYS A 31 -10.83 -10.26 -12.05
CA LYS A 31 -12.01 -10.99 -12.53
C LYS A 31 -13.32 -10.23 -12.34
N ARG A 32 -13.48 -9.54 -11.21
CA ARG A 32 -14.65 -8.69 -10.96
C ARG A 32 -14.67 -7.46 -11.86
N ALA A 33 -13.52 -6.87 -12.13
CA ALA A 33 -13.38 -5.75 -13.05
C ALA A 33 -13.72 -6.17 -14.50
N ALA A 34 -13.22 -7.31 -14.96
CA ALA A 34 -13.52 -7.86 -16.28
C ALA A 34 -15.02 -8.15 -16.47
N ARG A 35 -15.76 -8.43 -15.40
CA ARG A 35 -17.21 -8.63 -15.41
C ARG A 35 -18.02 -7.34 -15.24
N GLY A 36 -17.36 -6.17 -15.15
CA GLY A 36 -18.02 -4.88 -14.91
C GLY A 36 -18.60 -4.69 -13.50
N ILE A 37 -18.26 -5.58 -12.54
CA ILE A 37 -18.75 -5.52 -11.15
C ILE A 37 -17.95 -4.47 -10.35
N LEU A 38 -16.68 -4.27 -10.70
CA LEU A 38 -15.76 -3.35 -10.03
C LEU A 38 -15.19 -2.36 -11.06
N PRO A 39 -15.32 -1.02 -10.87
CA PRO A 39 -14.83 -0.02 -11.82
C PRO A 39 -13.31 0.19 -11.71
N LEU A 40 -12.55 -0.90 -11.56
CA LEU A 40 -11.11 -0.88 -11.30
C LEU A 40 -10.32 -0.37 -12.50
N PHE A 41 -10.66 -0.82 -13.71
CA PHE A 41 -9.97 -0.39 -14.94
C PHE A 41 -10.28 1.05 -15.31
N GLU A 42 -11.49 1.53 -15.01
CA GLU A 42 -11.85 2.94 -15.19
C GLU A 42 -11.06 3.82 -14.24
N ALA A 43 -10.98 3.44 -12.97
CA ALA A 43 -10.19 4.15 -11.97
C ALA A 43 -8.69 4.17 -12.33
N ALA A 44 -8.13 3.05 -12.79
CA ALA A 44 -6.74 2.98 -13.23
C ALA A 44 -6.49 3.87 -14.45
N ARG A 45 -7.40 3.86 -15.44
CA ARG A 45 -7.33 4.72 -16.61
C ARG A 45 -7.41 6.21 -16.25
N ALA A 46 -8.27 6.58 -15.33
CA ALA A 46 -8.37 7.96 -14.85
C ALA A 46 -7.02 8.45 -14.26
N VAL A 47 -6.38 7.62 -13.44
CA VAL A 47 -5.05 7.95 -12.92
C VAL A 47 -4.00 8.02 -14.03
N LEU A 48 -4.01 7.12 -15.02
CA LEU A 48 -3.07 7.17 -16.15
C LEU A 48 -3.21 8.45 -16.98
N GLN A 49 -4.42 9.00 -17.08
CA GLN A 49 -4.73 10.22 -17.84
C GLN A 49 -4.48 11.51 -17.04
N GLU A 50 -4.22 11.44 -15.74
CA GLU A 50 -3.81 12.63 -14.97
C GLU A 50 -2.56 13.24 -15.59
N THR A 51 -2.60 14.53 -15.90
CA THR A 51 -1.46 15.26 -16.46
C THR A 51 -0.31 15.32 -15.47
N ASP A 52 0.93 15.28 -15.98
CA ASP A 52 2.19 15.31 -15.19
C ASP A 52 2.44 16.69 -14.53
N SER A 53 1.38 17.38 -14.11
CA SER A 53 1.56 18.61 -13.35
C SER A 53 2.07 18.29 -11.95
N PRO A 54 3.22 18.86 -11.53
CA PRO A 54 3.71 18.74 -10.15
C PRO A 54 2.65 19.17 -9.11
N ALA A 55 1.74 20.06 -9.50
CA ALA A 55 0.62 20.52 -8.68
C ALA A 55 -0.47 19.42 -8.47
N ALA A 56 -0.67 18.53 -9.43
CA ALA A 56 -1.64 17.42 -9.28
C ALA A 56 -1.17 16.34 -8.30
N ALA A 57 0.15 16.21 -8.11
CA ALA A 57 0.74 15.31 -7.11
C ALA A 57 0.74 15.91 -5.69
N GLY A 58 0.56 17.24 -5.55
CA GLY A 58 0.85 17.98 -4.33
C GLY A 58 -0.33 18.48 -3.51
N GLU A 59 -1.46 18.76 -4.10
CA GLU A 59 -2.51 19.49 -3.37
C GLU A 59 -3.80 18.69 -3.17
N CYS A 60 -3.75 17.62 -2.40
CA CYS A 60 -4.84 17.43 -1.46
C CYS A 60 -4.57 18.42 -0.32
N LYS A 61 -5.25 19.57 -0.32
CA LYS A 61 -5.25 20.55 0.79
C LYS A 61 -6.01 19.97 1.99
N SER A 62 -5.74 18.73 2.36
CA SER A 62 -6.20 18.19 3.63
C SER A 62 -5.16 18.58 4.67
N GLU A 63 -5.58 19.22 5.74
CA GLU A 63 -4.78 19.41 6.96
C GLU A 63 -4.25 18.06 7.49
N ASP A 64 -4.68 16.96 6.91
CA ASP A 64 -4.39 15.58 7.28
C ASP A 64 -3.39 14.94 6.31
N SER A 65 -2.11 15.07 6.65
CA SER A 65 -0.99 14.53 5.87
C SER A 65 -1.03 13.00 5.74
N GLU A 66 -1.58 12.29 6.73
CA GLU A 66 -1.65 10.82 6.74
C GLU A 66 -2.75 10.28 5.81
N LEU A 67 -3.91 10.93 5.79
CA LEU A 67 -4.96 10.58 4.82
C LEU A 67 -4.51 10.86 3.38
N SER A 68 -3.82 11.98 3.19
CA SER A 68 -3.21 12.32 1.90
C SER A 68 -2.24 11.23 1.44
N LEU A 69 -1.40 10.70 2.34
CA LEU A 69 -0.44 9.65 2.02
C LEU A 69 -1.14 8.33 1.64
N VAL A 70 -2.24 7.97 2.31
CA VAL A 70 -3.07 6.81 1.94
C VAL A 70 -3.68 6.99 0.54
N HIS A 71 -4.20 8.18 0.22
CA HIS A 71 -4.74 8.47 -1.11
C HIS A 71 -3.66 8.39 -2.19
N LYS A 72 -2.47 8.91 -1.93
CA LYS A 72 -1.31 8.80 -2.82
C LYS A 72 -0.91 7.34 -3.05
N ALA A 73 -0.90 6.52 -1.98
CA ALA A 73 -0.64 5.08 -2.08
C ALA A 73 -1.65 4.36 -2.99
N LYS A 74 -2.96 4.71 -2.88
CA LYS A 74 -4.00 4.21 -3.79
C LYS A 74 -3.74 4.61 -5.25
N LYS A 75 -3.29 5.85 -5.49
CA LYS A 75 -2.92 6.29 -6.84
C LYS A 75 -1.74 5.50 -7.40
N ILE A 76 -0.71 5.20 -6.59
CA ILE A 76 0.41 4.34 -7.00
C ILE A 76 -0.11 2.94 -7.38
N ALA A 77 -0.98 2.35 -6.58
CA ALA A 77 -1.57 1.05 -6.88
C ALA A 77 -2.33 1.04 -8.20
N LEU A 78 -3.18 2.05 -8.44
CA LEU A 78 -3.96 2.18 -9.68
C LEU A 78 -3.08 2.45 -10.90
N LEU A 79 -2.07 3.32 -10.78
CA LEU A 79 -1.10 3.57 -11.85
C LEU A 79 -0.36 2.29 -12.24
N THR A 80 0.17 1.59 -11.24
CA THR A 80 0.96 0.37 -11.47
C THR A 80 0.12 -0.75 -12.10
N LEU A 81 -1.11 -0.93 -11.59
CA LEU A 81 -2.06 -1.87 -12.16
C LEU A 81 -2.46 -1.49 -13.60
N GLY A 82 -2.70 -0.19 -13.85
CA GLY A 82 -3.08 0.30 -15.16
C GLY A 82 -2.02 0.00 -16.22
N VAL A 83 -0.75 0.32 -15.93
CA VAL A 83 0.38 0.03 -16.84
C VAL A 83 0.53 -1.47 -17.07
N ALA A 84 0.41 -2.30 -16.04
CA ALA A 84 0.48 -3.74 -16.17
C ALA A 84 -0.69 -4.29 -17.02
N HIS A 85 -1.89 -3.76 -16.82
CA HIS A 85 -3.07 -4.16 -17.58
C HIS A 85 -3.01 -3.72 -19.06
N GLU A 86 -2.52 -2.51 -19.35
CA GLU A 86 -2.29 -2.05 -20.74
C GLU A 86 -1.28 -2.94 -21.46
N LYS A 87 -0.24 -3.41 -20.77
CA LYS A 87 0.78 -4.29 -21.35
C LYS A 87 0.28 -5.69 -21.64
N TYR A 88 -0.42 -6.32 -20.71
CA TYR A 88 -0.73 -7.76 -20.74
C TYR A 88 -2.20 -8.07 -20.96
N SER A 89 -3.11 -7.13 -20.73
CA SER A 89 -4.57 -7.31 -20.88
C SER A 89 -5.07 -8.61 -20.22
N ALA A 90 -5.67 -9.51 -20.98
CA ALA A 90 -6.18 -10.79 -20.47
C ALA A 90 -5.07 -11.75 -20.00
N ASP A 91 -3.84 -11.59 -20.46
CA ASP A 91 -2.71 -12.43 -20.07
C ASP A 91 -2.02 -11.96 -18.76
N LEU A 92 -2.50 -10.90 -18.15
CA LEU A 92 -1.94 -10.38 -16.89
C LEU A 92 -1.99 -11.44 -15.78
N GLU A 93 -3.05 -12.24 -15.71
CA GLU A 93 -3.16 -13.32 -14.69
C GLU A 93 -2.07 -14.41 -14.83
N LYS A 94 -1.43 -14.52 -16.00
CA LYS A 94 -0.32 -15.46 -16.25
C LYS A 94 1.03 -14.92 -15.79
N GLN A 95 1.13 -13.62 -15.52
CA GLN A 95 2.36 -12.94 -15.09
C GLN A 95 2.45 -12.98 -13.56
N GLN A 96 2.78 -14.15 -13.01
CA GLN A 96 2.68 -14.40 -11.56
C GLN A 96 3.54 -13.46 -10.72
N GLU A 97 4.75 -13.13 -11.14
CA GLU A 97 5.66 -12.22 -10.44
C GLU A 97 5.11 -10.78 -10.40
N ILE A 98 4.44 -10.35 -11.47
CA ILE A 98 3.76 -9.05 -11.52
C ILE A 98 2.55 -9.07 -10.60
N ILE A 99 1.72 -10.12 -10.67
CA ILE A 99 0.55 -10.30 -9.80
C ILE A 99 0.95 -10.29 -8.32
N MET A 100 2.04 -10.95 -7.96
CA MET A 100 2.53 -10.98 -6.57
C MET A 100 2.93 -9.59 -6.08
N ASN A 101 3.67 -8.82 -6.88
CA ASN A 101 4.02 -7.44 -6.54
C ASN A 101 2.79 -6.53 -6.44
N LEU A 102 1.82 -6.67 -7.35
CA LEU A 102 0.55 -5.94 -7.26
C LEU A 102 -0.23 -6.31 -5.99
N SER A 103 -0.21 -7.58 -5.58
CA SER A 103 -0.83 -8.03 -4.34
C SER A 103 -0.15 -7.42 -3.11
N ASP A 104 1.17 -7.34 -3.09
CA ASP A 104 1.90 -6.68 -2.00
C ASP A 104 1.52 -5.19 -1.91
N ILE A 105 1.40 -4.50 -3.03
CA ILE A 105 0.91 -3.11 -3.07
C ILE A 105 -0.52 -3.01 -2.51
N ILE A 106 -1.43 -3.89 -2.94
CA ILE A 106 -2.84 -3.89 -2.48
C ILE A 106 -2.90 -4.14 -0.97
N MET A 107 -2.14 -5.11 -0.46
CA MET A 107 -2.09 -5.42 0.97
C MET A 107 -1.57 -4.25 1.80
N GLU A 108 -0.49 -3.59 1.35
CA GLU A 108 0.05 -2.42 2.03
C GLU A 108 -0.94 -1.25 2.05
N VAL A 109 -1.60 -0.96 0.92
CA VAL A 109 -2.63 0.10 0.84
C VAL A 109 -3.80 -0.20 1.79
N PHE A 110 -4.29 -1.45 1.82
CA PHE A 110 -5.35 -1.87 2.73
C PHE A 110 -4.94 -1.71 4.20
N ALA A 111 -3.72 -2.13 4.54
CA ALA A 111 -3.20 -2.04 5.89
C ALA A 111 -2.95 -0.58 6.32
N MET A 112 -2.47 0.29 5.40
CA MET A 112 -2.34 1.74 5.65
C MET A 112 -3.69 2.36 6.02
N GLU A 113 -4.71 2.15 5.20
CA GLU A 113 -6.04 2.72 5.44
C GLU A 113 -6.68 2.16 6.72
N SER A 114 -6.61 0.85 6.92
CA SER A 114 -7.16 0.18 8.11
C SER A 114 -6.48 0.67 9.40
N SER A 115 -5.15 0.83 9.38
CA SER A 115 -4.38 1.34 10.52
C SER A 115 -4.75 2.78 10.85
N LEU A 116 -4.89 3.63 9.83
CA LEU A 116 -5.28 5.03 10.00
C LEU A 116 -6.68 5.15 10.59
N LEU A 117 -7.65 4.41 10.03
CA LEU A 117 -9.03 4.42 10.52
C LEU A 117 -9.11 3.90 11.97
N ARG A 118 -8.36 2.84 12.28
CA ARG A 118 -8.29 2.29 13.64
C ARG A 118 -7.68 3.29 14.63
N SER A 119 -6.56 3.92 14.26
CA SER A 119 -5.90 4.93 15.08
C SER A 119 -6.84 6.10 15.40
N ARG A 120 -7.56 6.61 14.40
CA ARG A 120 -8.54 7.69 14.58
C ARG A 120 -9.70 7.29 15.48
N LYS A 121 -10.21 6.07 15.32
CA LYS A 121 -11.28 5.55 16.18
C LYS A 121 -10.84 5.48 17.65
N LEU A 122 -9.60 5.07 17.91
CA LEU A 122 -9.04 5.01 19.27
C LEU A 122 -8.82 6.41 19.85
N ALA A 123 -8.32 7.33 19.06
CA ALA A 123 -8.15 8.73 19.46
C ALA A 123 -9.50 9.39 19.83
N ALA A 124 -10.54 9.16 19.03
CA ALA A 124 -11.89 9.65 19.33
C ALA A 124 -12.49 9.07 20.62
N ALA A 125 -12.02 7.89 21.05
CA ALA A 125 -12.40 7.27 22.32
C ALA A 125 -11.54 7.73 23.52
N GLY A 126 -10.67 8.73 23.33
CA GLY A 126 -9.83 9.29 24.39
C GLY A 126 -8.56 8.49 24.71
N GLY A 127 -8.14 7.60 23.81
CA GLY A 127 -6.95 6.77 23.95
C GLY A 127 -6.10 6.73 22.67
N GLY A 128 -5.24 5.73 22.54
CA GLY A 128 -4.61 5.38 21.27
C GLY A 128 -3.33 6.14 20.90
N VAL A 129 -2.60 6.74 21.85
CA VAL A 129 -1.32 7.41 21.56
C VAL A 129 -0.32 6.44 20.91
N ASN A 130 -0.24 5.19 21.40
CA ASN A 130 0.60 4.17 20.77
C ASN A 130 0.11 3.80 19.37
N ALA A 131 -1.20 3.76 19.15
CA ALA A 131 -1.76 3.49 17.85
C ALA A 131 -1.46 4.62 16.84
N ALA A 132 -1.48 5.88 17.26
CA ALA A 132 -1.12 7.02 16.44
C ALA A 132 0.36 6.97 16.02
N ASP A 133 1.26 6.78 16.98
CA ASP A 133 2.69 6.66 16.71
C ASP A 133 3.02 5.46 15.83
N ALA A 134 2.41 4.30 16.10
CA ALA A 134 2.58 3.10 15.29
C ALA A 134 2.05 3.28 13.87
N CYS A 135 0.90 3.93 13.72
CA CYS A 135 0.33 4.28 12.42
C CYS A 135 1.26 5.20 11.64
N ALA A 136 1.74 6.27 12.24
CA ALA A 136 2.66 7.22 11.61
C ALA A 136 3.93 6.54 11.07
N VAL A 137 4.53 5.64 11.85
CA VAL A 137 5.68 4.85 11.42
C VAL A 137 5.31 3.89 10.30
N TYR A 138 4.21 3.14 10.47
CA TYR A 138 3.78 2.14 9.50
C TYR A 138 3.49 2.73 8.12
N LEU A 139 2.80 3.87 8.06
CA LEU A 139 2.49 4.54 6.79
C LEU A 139 3.75 4.88 5.98
N ARG A 140 4.83 5.34 6.64
CA ARG A 140 6.10 5.67 5.98
C ARG A 140 6.85 4.42 5.52
N ASP A 141 6.85 3.38 6.33
CA ASP A 141 7.44 2.11 5.95
C ASP A 141 6.67 1.45 4.77
N ALA A 142 5.34 1.53 4.81
CA ALA A 142 4.47 0.96 3.78
C ALA A 142 4.64 1.66 2.43
N ILE A 143 4.66 2.99 2.40
CA ILE A 143 4.82 3.73 1.13
C ILE A 143 6.16 3.42 0.45
N ALA A 144 7.23 3.21 1.22
CA ALA A 144 8.52 2.81 0.68
C ALA A 144 8.48 1.40 0.04
N ARG A 145 7.76 0.45 0.68
CA ARG A 145 7.55 -0.89 0.10
C ARG A 145 6.68 -0.85 -1.15
N ILE A 146 5.62 -0.03 -1.14
CA ILE A 146 4.76 0.21 -2.31
C ILE A 146 5.57 0.77 -3.48
N GLU A 147 6.41 1.77 -3.23
CA GLU A 147 7.29 2.35 -4.26
C GLU A 147 8.22 1.29 -4.85
N LEU A 148 8.85 0.45 -4.02
CA LEU A 148 9.76 -0.60 -4.48
C LEU A 148 9.04 -1.63 -5.37
N SER A 149 7.89 -2.14 -4.92
CA SER A 149 7.08 -3.09 -5.70
C SER A 149 6.57 -2.47 -7.00
N SER A 150 6.12 -1.21 -6.97
CA SER A 150 5.72 -0.48 -8.18
C SER A 150 6.86 -0.35 -9.18
N ARG A 151 8.05 0.00 -8.75
CA ARG A 151 9.23 0.11 -9.63
C ARG A 151 9.54 -1.22 -10.29
N THR A 152 9.43 -2.33 -9.57
CA THR A 152 9.63 -3.68 -10.11
C THR A 152 8.63 -3.98 -11.23
N VAL A 153 7.34 -3.74 -11.00
CA VAL A 153 6.28 -3.96 -12.00
C VAL A 153 6.45 -3.04 -13.20
N LEU A 154 6.66 -1.73 -12.97
CA LEU A 154 6.80 -0.76 -14.05
C LEU A 154 8.01 -1.05 -14.95
N SER A 155 9.13 -1.49 -14.36
CA SER A 155 10.33 -1.89 -15.13
C SER A 155 10.10 -3.13 -16.00
N ALA A 156 9.17 -4.01 -15.60
CA ALA A 156 8.77 -5.17 -16.40
C ALA A 156 7.78 -4.81 -17.52
N CYS A 157 6.98 -3.75 -17.31
CA CYS A 157 5.85 -3.41 -18.19
C CYS A 157 6.14 -2.30 -19.20
N ALA A 158 6.99 -1.33 -18.89
CA ALA A 158 7.26 -0.15 -19.70
C ALA A 158 8.75 0.04 -19.98
N GLN A 159 9.09 0.85 -21.01
CA GLN A 159 10.46 1.15 -21.41
C GLN A 159 10.62 2.63 -21.78
N GLY A 160 11.87 3.08 -21.89
CA GLY A 160 12.22 4.43 -22.40
C GLY A 160 11.55 5.56 -21.63
N ASP A 161 10.93 6.49 -22.35
CA ASP A 161 10.31 7.68 -21.77
C ASP A 161 9.02 7.37 -21.00
N GLU A 162 8.28 6.36 -21.42
CA GLU A 162 7.10 5.90 -20.70
C GLU A 162 7.47 5.41 -19.28
N LEU A 163 8.50 4.57 -19.17
CA LEU A 163 9.00 4.11 -17.88
C LEU A 163 9.47 5.29 -17.02
N ARG A 164 10.22 6.23 -17.58
CA ARG A 164 10.71 7.41 -16.86
C ARG A 164 9.56 8.25 -16.31
N ARG A 165 8.53 8.51 -17.12
CA ARG A 165 7.34 9.24 -16.68
C ARG A 165 6.62 8.52 -15.53
N ASN A 166 6.35 7.23 -15.68
CA ASN A 166 5.65 6.46 -14.65
C ASN A 166 6.44 6.40 -13.35
N LEU A 167 7.76 6.22 -13.40
CA LEU A 167 8.62 6.27 -12.22
C LEU A 167 8.65 7.66 -11.57
N SER A 168 8.64 8.73 -12.35
CA SER A 168 8.56 10.10 -11.83
C SER A 168 7.25 10.34 -11.08
N ARG A 169 6.13 9.86 -11.63
CA ARG A 169 4.81 9.94 -10.99
C ARG A 169 4.75 9.16 -9.68
N VAL A 170 5.27 7.92 -9.67
CA VAL A 170 5.34 7.11 -8.45
C VAL A 170 6.15 7.84 -7.37
N ARG A 171 7.32 8.40 -7.70
CA ARG A 171 8.13 9.20 -6.76
C ARG A 171 7.36 10.42 -6.24
N GLY A 172 6.64 11.12 -7.12
CA GLY A 172 5.80 12.26 -6.73
C GLY A 172 4.70 11.87 -5.73
N TYR A 173 4.00 10.78 -5.99
CA TYR A 173 3.00 10.24 -5.05
C TYR A 173 3.61 9.69 -3.76
N ALA A 174 4.79 9.07 -3.80
CA ALA A 174 5.47 8.55 -2.63
C ALA A 174 6.09 9.65 -1.75
N SER A 175 6.21 10.88 -2.28
CA SER A 175 6.75 12.02 -1.53
C SER A 175 5.85 12.38 -0.34
N HIS A 176 6.46 12.54 0.83
CA HIS A 176 5.81 12.88 2.10
C HIS A 176 6.79 13.53 3.06
N ASP A 177 6.26 14.23 4.05
CA ASP A 177 7.07 14.78 5.13
C ASP A 177 7.64 13.64 6.01
N PRO A 178 8.94 13.65 6.25
CA PRO A 178 9.57 12.63 7.07
C PRO A 178 9.15 12.75 8.53
N VAL A 179 9.04 11.61 9.21
CA VAL A 179 8.89 11.54 10.67
C VAL A 179 10.14 10.93 11.29
N ASN A 180 10.45 11.29 12.52
CA ASN A 180 11.54 10.64 13.25
C ASN A 180 11.10 9.23 13.72
N ALA A 181 11.09 8.28 12.79
CA ALA A 181 10.65 6.91 13.04
C ALA A 181 11.49 6.20 14.13
N ILE A 182 12.76 6.58 14.31
CA ILE A 182 13.60 6.03 15.38
C ILE A 182 13.08 6.47 16.75
N ALA A 183 12.81 7.76 16.92
CA ALA A 183 12.25 8.27 18.17
C ALA A 183 10.88 7.67 18.47
N LEU A 184 9.98 7.61 17.47
CA LEU A 184 8.65 7.02 17.64
C LEU A 184 8.72 5.54 18.05
N ARG A 185 9.55 4.73 17.40
CA ARG A 185 9.73 3.31 17.76
C ARG A 185 10.27 3.15 19.18
N ARG A 186 11.20 4.02 19.63
CA ARG A 186 11.72 4.02 21.00
C ARG A 186 10.63 4.40 22.02
N GLN A 187 9.78 5.38 21.69
CA GLN A 187 8.66 5.79 22.55
C GLN A 187 7.64 4.66 22.69
N ILE A 188 7.25 4.02 21.58
CA ILE A 188 6.35 2.86 21.59
C ILE A 188 6.93 1.74 22.46
N ALA A 189 8.20 1.39 22.27
CA ALA A 189 8.86 0.35 23.07
C ALA A 189 8.93 0.73 24.55
N GLY A 190 9.27 1.97 24.89
CA GLY A 190 9.31 2.46 26.26
C GLY A 190 7.95 2.35 26.98
N ARG A 191 6.86 2.70 26.29
CA ARG A 191 5.50 2.57 26.86
C ARG A 191 5.10 1.11 27.06
N LEU A 192 5.47 0.22 26.13
CA LEU A 192 5.20 -1.23 26.27
C LEU A 192 5.96 -1.81 27.47
N LEU A 193 7.22 -1.45 27.64
CA LEU A 193 8.04 -1.91 28.75
C LEU A 193 7.52 -1.37 30.11
N ALA A 194 7.14 -0.09 30.16
CA ALA A 194 6.62 0.52 31.39
C ALA A 194 5.28 -0.07 31.83
N ASN A 195 4.43 -0.49 30.89
CA ASN A 195 3.12 -1.06 31.18
C ASN A 195 3.13 -2.59 31.29
N GLU A 196 4.22 -3.25 30.95
CA GLU A 196 4.37 -4.73 30.91
C GLU A 196 3.29 -5.45 30.10
N ARG A 197 2.58 -4.72 29.24
CA ARG A 197 1.49 -5.23 28.41
C ARG A 197 1.36 -4.42 27.12
N TYR A 198 0.74 -5.05 26.14
CA TYR A 198 0.38 -4.37 24.89
C TYR A 198 -0.75 -3.37 25.16
N THR A 199 -0.45 -2.08 24.93
CA THR A 199 -1.39 -0.97 25.07
C THR A 199 -1.52 -0.28 23.72
N VAL A 200 -2.70 -0.36 23.12
CA VAL A 200 -3.08 0.32 21.87
C VAL A 200 -4.25 1.24 22.13
#